data_b0159f825289077cd13d3244a463e219
#
_entry.id   b0159f825289077cd13d3244a463e219
#
_cell.length_a   1.000
_cell.length_b   1.000
_cell.length_c   1.000
_cell.angle_alpha   90.00
_cell.angle_beta   90.00
_cell.angle_gamma   90.00
#
_symmetry.space_group_name_H-M   'P 1'
#
loop_
_entity.id
_entity.type
_entity.pdbx_description
1 polymer ?
#
loop_
_entity_poly.entity_id
_entity_poly.type
_entity_poly.pdbx_seq_one_letter_code
_entity_poly.pdbx_strand_id
1 'polypeptide(L)' 'GGADGLDLIRRFLADAPRFLAPKGLILLEIDSSHGQKALHIAENFFPEATSSLLQDLSGRDRFIRIQT' A
#
# COMPACT_ATOMS: atom_id res chain seq x y z
N GLY A 1 5.12 8.84 -13.11
CA GLY A 1 4.67 7.54 -12.72
C GLY A 1 4.28 6.71 -13.90
N GLY A 2 3.97 5.47 -13.66
CA GLY A 2 3.52 4.56 -14.70
C GLY A 2 2.14 4.89 -15.21
N ALA A 3 1.75 4.21 -16.27
CA ALA A 3 0.46 4.43 -16.92
C ALA A 3 -0.72 4.18 -15.97
N ASP A 4 -0.54 3.30 -14.99
CA ASP A 4 -1.58 2.95 -14.03
C ASP A 4 -1.46 3.73 -12.71
N GLY A 5 -0.49 4.64 -12.59
CA GLY A 5 -0.28 5.42 -11.37
C GLY A 5 0.28 4.65 -10.19
N LEU A 6 0.67 3.39 -10.38
CA LEU A 6 1.15 2.53 -9.30
C LEU A 6 2.67 2.50 -9.17
N ASP A 7 3.40 3.06 -10.12
CA ASP A 7 4.87 3.06 -10.06
C ASP A 7 5.39 3.81 -8.85
N LEU A 8 4.74 4.91 -8.46
CA LEU A 8 5.14 5.66 -7.29
C LEU A 8 5.00 4.81 -6.02
N ILE A 9 3.91 4.04 -5.93
CA ILE A 9 3.69 3.14 -4.81
C ILE A 9 4.77 2.06 -4.77
N ARG A 10 5.09 1.46 -5.93
CA ARG A 10 6.15 0.44 -6.02
C ARG A 10 7.49 1.00 -5.56
N ARG A 11 7.83 2.21 -6.01
CA ARG A 11 9.09 2.85 -5.65
C ARG A 11 9.15 3.17 -4.17
N PHE A 12 8.07 3.69 -3.61
CA PHE A 12 8.01 3.98 -2.18
C PHE A 12 8.18 2.70 -1.36
N LEU A 13 7.45 1.65 -1.71
CA LEU A 13 7.48 0.39 -0.96
C LEU A 13 8.80 -0.35 -1.12
N ALA A 14 9.49 -0.18 -2.25
CA ALA A 14 10.80 -0.78 -2.43
C ALA A 14 11.82 -0.21 -1.44
N ASP A 15 11.69 1.05 -1.06
CA ASP A 15 12.60 1.69 -0.12
C ASP A 15 12.11 1.61 1.34
N ALA A 16 10.82 1.40 1.54
CA ALA A 16 10.22 1.46 2.87
C ALA A 16 10.85 0.50 3.89
N PRO A 17 11.24 -0.73 3.53
CA PRO A 17 11.84 -1.64 4.51
C PRO A 17 13.10 -1.10 5.18
N ARG A 18 13.80 -0.17 4.54
CA ARG A 18 15.00 0.44 5.11
C ARG A 18 14.69 1.35 6.29
N PHE A 19 13.48 1.89 6.34
CA PHE A 19 13.09 2.90 7.32
C PHE A 19 12.08 2.38 8.32
N LEU A 20 11.49 1.22 8.04
CA LEU A 20 10.40 0.70 8.86
C LEU A 20 10.94 -0.19 9.96
N ALA A 21 10.69 0.21 11.21
CA ALA A 21 11.05 -0.61 12.35
C ALA A 21 10.13 -1.83 12.45
N PRO A 22 10.57 -2.90 13.14
CA PRO A 22 9.65 -3.98 13.47
C PRO A 22 8.41 -3.42 14.17
N LYS A 23 7.24 -3.95 13.85
CA LYS A 23 5.95 -3.47 14.35
C LYS A 23 5.63 -2.05 13.88
N GLY A 24 6.16 -1.68 12.71
CA GLY A 24 5.85 -0.39 12.10
C GLY A 24 4.52 -0.41 11.35
N LEU A 25 4.07 0.76 10.99
CA LEU A 25 2.82 0.95 10.28
C LEU A 25 3.04 1.88 9.08
N ILE A 26 2.56 1.46 7.92
CA ILE A 26 2.52 2.30 6.73
C ILE A 26 1.06 2.52 6.36
N LEU A 27 0.70 3.76 6.07
CA LEU A 27 -0.63 4.10 5.56
C LEU A 27 -0.43 4.92 4.29
N LEU A 28 -0.92 4.39 3.17
CA LEU A 28 -0.79 5.02 1.87
C LEU A 28 -2.14 5.37 1.30
N GLU A 29 -2.30 6.60 0.84
CA GLU A 29 -3.49 6.98 0.09
C GLU A 29 -3.35 6.48 -1.35
N ILE A 30 -4.45 5.95 -1.89
CA ILE A 30 -4.47 5.37 -3.24
C ILE A 30 -5.66 5.91 -4.03
N ASP A 31 -5.58 5.75 -5.36
CA ASP A 31 -6.73 5.98 -6.22
C ASP A 31 -7.69 4.81 -6.05
N SER A 32 -8.97 5.10 -5.88
CA SER A 32 -9.98 4.06 -5.61
C SER A 32 -10.08 3.03 -6.72
N SER A 33 -9.71 3.39 -7.96
CA SER A 33 -9.76 2.46 -9.09
C SER A 33 -8.65 1.42 -9.07
N HIS A 34 -7.63 1.59 -8.20
CA HIS A 34 -6.45 0.72 -8.16
C HIS A 34 -6.29 -0.01 -6.83
N GLY A 35 -7.36 -0.08 -6.02
CA GLY A 35 -7.26 -0.65 -4.68
C GLY A 35 -6.69 -2.05 -4.65
N GLN A 36 -7.25 -2.98 -5.44
CA GLN A 36 -6.79 -4.36 -5.44
C GLN A 36 -5.35 -4.50 -5.95
N LYS A 37 -4.99 -3.76 -6.99
CA LYS A 37 -3.63 -3.80 -7.50
C LYS A 37 -2.64 -3.26 -6.49
N ALA A 38 -2.97 -2.18 -5.80
CA ALA A 38 -2.13 -1.61 -4.76
C ALA A 38 -1.95 -2.59 -3.59
N LEU A 39 -3.03 -3.28 -3.20
CA LEU A 39 -2.96 -4.29 -2.15
C LEU A 39 -2.00 -5.43 -2.53
N HIS A 40 -2.10 -5.92 -3.77
CA HIS A 40 -1.20 -6.97 -4.24
C HIS A 40 0.27 -6.51 -4.22
N ILE A 41 0.53 -5.26 -4.60
CA ILE A 41 1.88 -4.71 -4.55
C ILE A 41 2.38 -4.70 -3.10
N ALA A 42 1.56 -4.25 -2.16
CA ALA A 42 1.93 -4.23 -0.75
C ALA A 42 2.26 -5.63 -0.24
N GLU A 43 1.44 -6.61 -0.59
CA GLU A 43 1.66 -8.00 -0.17
C GLU A 43 2.95 -8.57 -0.75
N ASN A 44 3.32 -8.17 -1.97
CA ASN A 44 4.57 -8.63 -2.58
C ASN A 44 5.80 -8.03 -1.90
N PHE A 45 5.74 -6.76 -1.49
CA PHE A 45 6.88 -6.13 -0.81
C PHE A 45 6.97 -6.50 0.65
N PHE A 46 5.86 -6.81 1.29
CA PHE A 46 5.80 -7.14 2.72
C PHE A 46 5.00 -8.42 2.93
N PRO A 47 5.52 -9.57 2.48
CA PRO A 47 4.72 -10.81 2.52
C PRO A 47 4.40 -11.30 3.92
N GLU A 48 5.19 -10.90 4.93
CA GLU A 48 4.95 -11.31 6.31
C GLU A 48 4.15 -10.30 7.11
N ALA A 49 3.84 -9.14 6.50
CA ALA A 49 3.04 -8.11 7.14
C ALA A 49 1.56 -8.36 6.91
N THR A 50 0.73 -7.68 7.69
CA THR A 50 -0.70 -7.65 7.45
C THR A 50 -1.02 -6.43 6.61
N SER A 51 -1.42 -6.65 5.36
CA SER A 51 -1.81 -5.58 4.46
C SER A 51 -3.32 -5.56 4.30
N SER A 52 -3.91 -4.39 4.39
CA SER A 52 -5.36 -4.23 4.34
C SER A 52 -5.73 -3.07 3.44
N LEU A 53 -6.88 -3.18 2.81
CA LEU A 53 -7.46 -2.13 1.99
C LEU A 53 -8.54 -1.44 2.82
N LEU A 54 -8.39 -0.14 3.02
CA LEU A 54 -9.33 0.65 3.81
C LEU A 54 -10.17 1.54 2.91
N GLN A 55 -11.45 1.64 3.25
CA GLN A 55 -12.41 2.41 2.48
C GLN A 55 -12.74 3.73 3.19
N ASP A 56 -13.13 4.73 2.39
CA ASP A 56 -13.64 5.98 2.92
C ASP A 56 -15.11 5.82 3.33
N LEU A 57 -15.71 6.92 3.78
CA LEU A 57 -17.10 6.90 4.26
C LEU A 57 -18.10 6.61 3.15
N SER A 58 -17.72 6.79 1.88
CA SER A 58 -18.58 6.44 0.75
C SER A 58 -18.38 5.02 0.24
N GLY A 59 -17.53 4.25 0.90
CA GLY A 59 -17.31 2.84 0.55
C GLY A 59 -16.31 2.63 -0.58
N ARG A 60 -15.52 3.65 -0.92
CA ARG A 60 -14.49 3.53 -1.96
C ARG A 60 -13.15 3.20 -1.34
N ASP A 61 -12.37 2.36 -2.03
CA ASP A 61 -11.01 2.07 -1.62
C ASP A 61 -10.19 3.36 -1.59
N ARG A 62 -9.56 3.66 -0.46
CA ARG A 62 -8.86 4.93 -0.30
C ARG A 62 -7.45 4.79 0.24
N PHE A 63 -7.20 3.79 1.07
CA PHE A 63 -5.90 3.63 1.72
C PHE A 63 -5.46 2.18 1.71
N ILE A 64 -4.14 1.98 1.67
CA ILE A 64 -3.52 0.69 1.99
C ILE A 64 -2.85 0.85 3.35
N ARG A 65 -3.12 -0.08 4.25
CA ARG A 65 -2.51 -0.14 5.58
C ARG A 65 -1.62 -1.37 5.64
N ILE A 66 -0.35 -1.18 5.97
CA ILE A 66 0.62 -2.26 6.09
C ILE A 66 1.14 -2.26 7.51
N GLN A 67 0.88 -3.33 8.24
CA GLN A 67 1.31 -3.48 9.63
C GLN A 67 2.40 -4.56 9.70
N THR A 68 3.62 -4.17 9.99
CA THR A 68 4.73 -5.10 10.22
C THR A 68 4.89 -5.41 11.70
#